data_9113b9b3dfa3f3c54ef4a7dc724718a7
#
_entry.id   9113b9b3dfa3f3c54ef4a7dc724718a7
#
_cell.length_a   1.000
_cell.length_b   1.000
_cell.length_c   1.000
_cell.angle_alpha   90.00
_cell.angle_beta   90.00
_cell.angle_gamma   90.00
#
_symmetry.space_group_name_H-M   'P 1'
#
loop_
_entity.id
_entity.type
_entity.pdbx_description
1 polymer ?
#
loop_
_entity_poly.entity_id
_entity_poly.type
_entity_poly.pdbx_seq_one_letter_code
_entity_poly.pdbx_strand_id
1 'polypeptide(L)'
;MRAVVPGSETAQQTLDPDSPYQTTPEEFALQLKACLADQGFKVEIDPYDFHLSGNVGSEDRVKALSAAVPACRISIDPSRNDPPPPLTEDQLHALYRYNVAQADCLLAAGFPASSTPPEQVFVDGGGQWDARMGLEDADIPQTVIRACEQLEGRPSFLDW
;
A
#
# COMPACT_ATOMS: atom_id res chain seq x y z
N MET A 1 12.47 -15.10 41.42
CA MET A 1 11.51 -14.19 40.77
C MET A 1 11.84 -14.15 39.26
N ARG A 2 11.04 -14.80 38.44
CA ARG A 2 11.19 -14.74 36.96
C ARG A 2 10.35 -13.54 36.48
N ALA A 3 11.01 -12.58 35.84
CA ALA A 3 10.34 -11.50 35.15
C ALA A 3 9.64 -12.08 33.91
N VAL A 4 8.32 -11.99 33.88
CA VAL A 4 7.50 -12.28 32.70
C VAL A 4 7.67 -11.08 31.78
N VAL A 5 8.36 -11.27 30.66
CA VAL A 5 8.37 -10.31 29.55
C VAL A 5 6.99 -10.37 28.92
N PRO A 6 6.22 -9.28 28.88
CA PRO A 6 4.97 -9.28 28.12
C PRO A 6 5.32 -9.49 26.66
N GLY A 7 4.80 -10.59 26.09
CA GLY A 7 4.94 -10.87 24.66
C GLY A 7 4.40 -9.71 23.85
N SER A 8 5.18 -9.28 22.86
CA SER A 8 4.70 -8.42 21.78
C SER A 8 3.58 -9.18 21.07
N GLU A 9 2.35 -8.88 21.43
CA GLU A 9 1.20 -9.23 20.61
C GLU A 9 1.34 -8.40 19.33
N THR A 10 1.94 -9.03 18.34
CA THR A 10 1.80 -8.58 16.96
C THR A 10 0.31 -8.67 16.67
N ALA A 11 -0.36 -7.52 16.60
CA ALA A 11 -1.74 -7.48 16.17
C ALA A 11 -1.78 -8.15 14.78
N GLN A 12 -2.29 -9.39 14.74
CA GLN A 12 -2.54 -10.07 13.46
C GLN A 12 -3.63 -9.26 12.79
N GLN A 13 -3.25 -8.51 11.77
CA GLN A 13 -4.23 -7.87 10.91
C GLN A 13 -5.06 -8.98 10.29
N THR A 14 -6.34 -9.03 10.64
CA THR A 14 -7.28 -9.95 10.01
C THR A 14 -7.61 -9.43 8.64
N LEU A 15 -7.57 -10.32 7.65
CA LEU A 15 -7.96 -9.99 6.28
C LEU A 15 -9.38 -9.40 6.29
N ASP A 16 -9.56 -8.27 5.61
CA ASP A 16 -10.87 -7.66 5.41
C ASP A 16 -11.77 -8.67 4.66
N PRO A 17 -12.98 -8.99 5.16
CA PRO A 17 -13.89 -9.92 4.49
C PRO A 17 -14.28 -9.49 3.07
N ASP A 18 -14.19 -8.20 2.76
CA ASP A 18 -14.48 -7.64 1.44
C ASP A 18 -13.23 -7.57 0.53
N SER A 19 -12.06 -7.99 1.03
CA SER A 19 -10.84 -8.00 0.24
C SER A 19 -10.93 -9.00 -0.92
N PRO A 20 -10.53 -8.62 -2.14
CA PRO A 20 -10.43 -9.54 -3.27
C PRO A 20 -9.21 -10.47 -3.16
N TYR A 21 -8.36 -10.25 -2.18
CA TYR A 21 -7.10 -10.97 -2.00
C TYR A 21 -7.22 -12.06 -0.93
N GLN A 22 -6.34 -13.06 -1.00
CA GLN A 22 -6.31 -14.19 -0.08
C GLN A 22 -5.39 -13.94 1.13
N THR A 23 -4.53 -12.95 1.03
CA THR A 23 -3.55 -12.57 2.05
C THR A 23 -3.65 -11.09 2.38
N THR A 24 -3.33 -10.72 3.62
CA THR A 24 -3.05 -9.32 3.95
C THR A 24 -1.74 -8.86 3.28
N PRO A 25 -1.51 -7.56 3.10
CA PRO A 25 -0.24 -7.05 2.57
C PRO A 25 0.98 -7.52 3.36
N GLU A 26 0.89 -7.53 4.69
CA GLU A 26 1.96 -7.97 5.57
C GLU A 26 2.23 -9.47 5.45
N GLU A 27 1.19 -10.30 5.42
CA GLU A 27 1.31 -11.74 5.21
C GLU A 27 1.93 -12.05 3.85
N PHE A 28 1.47 -11.35 2.81
CA PHE A 28 2.02 -11.49 1.47
C PHE A 28 3.50 -11.11 1.41
N ALA A 29 3.89 -9.98 1.99
CA ALA A 29 5.28 -9.52 2.03
C ALA A 29 6.18 -10.52 2.78
N LEU A 30 5.73 -11.04 3.92
CA LEU A 30 6.46 -12.04 4.70
C LEU A 30 6.65 -13.36 3.93
N GLN A 31 5.60 -13.85 3.28
CA GLN A 31 5.65 -15.08 2.49
C GLN A 31 6.50 -14.91 1.23
N LEU A 32 6.43 -13.74 0.58
CA LEU A 32 7.25 -13.42 -0.57
C LEU A 32 8.74 -13.36 -0.20
N LYS A 33 9.07 -12.72 0.92
CA LYS A 33 10.43 -12.70 1.47
C LYS A 33 10.94 -14.10 1.75
N ALA A 34 10.13 -14.97 2.37
CA ALA A 34 10.51 -16.36 2.66
C ALA A 34 10.72 -17.16 1.37
N CYS A 35 9.82 -17.06 0.40
CA CYS A 35 9.94 -17.75 -0.89
C CYS A 35 11.22 -17.34 -1.64
N LEU A 36 11.54 -16.06 -1.65
CA LEU A 36 12.76 -15.55 -2.28
C LEU A 36 14.03 -15.97 -1.52
N ALA A 37 13.96 -16.03 -0.18
CA ALA A 37 15.06 -16.50 0.66
C ALA A 37 15.39 -17.99 0.39
N ASP A 38 14.38 -18.83 0.21
CA ASP A 38 14.53 -20.25 -0.16
C ASP A 38 15.23 -20.41 -1.51
N GLN A 39 15.11 -19.44 -2.40
CA GLN A 39 15.83 -19.38 -3.67
C GLN A 39 17.20 -18.69 -3.59
N GLY A 40 17.64 -18.34 -2.38
CA GLY A 40 18.94 -17.72 -2.12
C GLY A 40 18.99 -16.19 -2.26
N PHE A 41 17.84 -15.52 -2.32
CA PHE A 41 17.77 -14.05 -2.37
C PHE A 41 17.46 -13.47 -0.99
N LYS A 42 18.39 -12.69 -0.45
CA LYS A 42 18.21 -11.96 0.80
C LYS A 42 17.75 -10.55 0.49
N VAL A 43 16.44 -10.34 0.49
CA VAL A 43 15.80 -9.07 0.21
C VAL A 43 14.86 -8.68 1.35
N GLU A 44 14.68 -7.38 1.56
CA GLU A 44 13.61 -6.83 2.37
C GLU A 44 12.47 -6.42 1.46
N ILE A 45 11.25 -6.58 1.92
CA ILE A 45 10.04 -6.24 1.17
C ILE A 45 9.22 -5.30 2.03
N ASP A 46 8.92 -4.13 1.50
CA ASP A 46 8.00 -3.21 2.12
C ASP A 46 6.56 -3.74 1.95
N PRO A 47 5.81 -3.95 3.04
CA PRO A 47 4.45 -4.47 2.94
C PRO A 47 3.45 -3.46 2.36
N TYR A 48 3.83 -2.19 2.29
CA TYR A 48 2.95 -1.13 1.82
C TYR A 48 2.91 -1.03 0.28
N ASP A 49 4.07 -1.08 -0.37
CA ASP A 49 4.19 -0.96 -1.83
C ASP A 49 4.84 -2.17 -2.50
N PHE A 50 5.21 -3.19 -1.69
CA PHE A 50 5.92 -4.40 -2.11
C PHE A 50 7.27 -4.12 -2.78
N HIS A 51 7.86 -2.96 -2.48
CA HIS A 51 9.18 -2.61 -2.96
C HIS A 51 10.23 -3.55 -2.38
N LEU A 52 11.06 -4.12 -3.26
CA LEU A 52 12.17 -4.97 -2.87
C LEU A 52 13.42 -4.10 -2.70
N SER A 53 14.07 -4.24 -1.55
CA SER A 53 15.35 -3.62 -1.26
C SER A 53 16.38 -4.65 -0.81
N GLY A 54 17.65 -4.39 -1.09
CA GLY A 54 18.74 -5.28 -0.71
C GLY A 54 19.84 -5.34 -1.75
N ASN A 55 20.98 -5.90 -1.35
CA ASN A 55 22.10 -6.11 -2.26
C ASN A 55 21.97 -7.48 -2.93
N VAL A 56 21.60 -7.50 -4.19
CA VAL A 56 21.44 -8.74 -4.96
C VAL A 56 22.76 -9.19 -5.58
N GLY A 57 23.75 -8.31 -5.69
CA GLY A 57 25.06 -8.63 -6.25
C GLY A 57 25.17 -8.39 -7.76
N SER A 58 25.46 -9.45 -8.54
CA SER A 58 25.72 -9.34 -9.97
C SER A 58 24.45 -9.12 -10.81
N GLU A 59 24.61 -8.65 -12.05
CA GLU A 59 23.52 -8.48 -13.02
C GLU A 59 22.76 -9.80 -13.29
N ASP A 60 23.49 -10.93 -13.35
CA ASP A 60 22.85 -12.23 -13.55
C ASP A 60 21.94 -12.63 -12.37
N ARG A 61 22.32 -12.26 -11.16
CA ARG A 61 21.45 -12.44 -9.99
C ARG A 61 20.24 -11.53 -10.00
N VAL A 62 20.37 -10.32 -10.50
CA VAL A 62 19.23 -9.40 -10.69
C VAL A 62 18.23 -10.00 -11.68
N LYS A 63 18.70 -10.55 -12.80
CA LYS A 63 17.85 -11.26 -13.78
C LYS A 63 17.16 -12.49 -13.15
N ALA A 64 17.90 -13.27 -12.37
CA ALA A 64 17.36 -14.43 -11.67
C ALA A 64 16.29 -14.02 -10.64
N LEU A 65 16.50 -12.96 -9.88
CA LEU A 65 15.51 -12.42 -8.96
C LEU A 65 14.25 -11.95 -9.71
N SER A 66 14.41 -11.24 -10.82
CA SER A 66 13.31 -10.77 -11.65
C SER A 66 12.43 -11.91 -12.20
N ALA A 67 13.03 -13.08 -12.42
CA ALA A 67 12.29 -14.29 -12.80
C ALA A 67 11.64 -15.01 -11.60
N ALA A 68 12.30 -14.98 -10.43
CA ALA A 68 11.82 -15.63 -9.21
C ALA A 68 10.61 -14.92 -8.60
N VAL A 69 10.57 -13.58 -8.64
CA VAL A 69 9.52 -12.77 -8.03
C VAL A 69 8.11 -13.14 -8.54
N PRO A 70 7.83 -13.17 -9.86
CA PRO A 70 6.52 -13.56 -10.35
C PRO A 70 6.10 -14.96 -9.94
N ALA A 71 7.03 -15.92 -9.98
CA ALA A 71 6.77 -17.30 -9.58
C ALA A 71 6.38 -17.42 -8.10
N CYS A 72 7.10 -16.73 -7.21
CA CYS A 72 6.77 -16.65 -5.80
C CYS A 72 5.41 -15.97 -5.57
N ARG A 73 5.13 -14.85 -6.24
CA ARG A 73 3.86 -14.12 -6.12
C ARG A 73 2.67 -14.99 -6.47
N ILE A 74 2.74 -15.70 -7.59
CA ILE A 74 1.68 -16.63 -8.05
C ILE A 74 1.47 -17.78 -7.07
N SER A 75 2.54 -18.32 -6.48
CA SER A 75 2.43 -19.44 -5.53
C SER A 75 1.81 -19.04 -4.19
N ILE A 76 1.96 -17.77 -3.78
CA ILE A 76 1.49 -17.28 -2.48
C ILE A 76 0.04 -16.82 -2.59
N ASP A 77 -0.23 -15.90 -3.51
CA ASP A 77 -1.56 -15.32 -3.71
C ASP A 77 -1.75 -15.00 -5.19
N PRO A 78 -2.29 -15.92 -5.98
CA PRO A 78 -2.51 -15.69 -7.40
C PRO A 78 -3.44 -14.52 -7.68
N SER A 79 -4.36 -14.18 -6.77
CA SER A 79 -5.28 -13.05 -6.94
C SER A 79 -4.56 -11.69 -6.97
N ARG A 80 -3.36 -11.58 -6.39
CA ARG A 80 -2.54 -10.36 -6.42
C ARG A 80 -1.80 -10.14 -7.74
N ASN A 81 -1.90 -11.04 -8.71
CA ASN A 81 -1.33 -10.86 -10.05
C ASN A 81 -2.34 -10.31 -11.05
N ASP A 82 -3.62 -10.41 -10.72
CA ASP A 82 -4.67 -9.82 -11.53
C ASP A 82 -4.76 -8.31 -11.22
N PRO A 83 -5.17 -7.48 -12.19
CA PRO A 83 -5.47 -6.09 -11.91
C PRO A 83 -6.52 -6.01 -10.80
N PRO A 84 -6.41 -5.07 -9.84
CA PRO A 84 -7.42 -4.91 -8.82
C PRO A 84 -8.79 -4.66 -9.49
N PRO A 85 -9.88 -5.21 -8.95
CA PRO A 85 -11.21 -4.95 -9.47
C PRO A 85 -11.49 -3.44 -9.41
N PRO A 86 -12.25 -2.91 -10.37
CA PRO A 86 -12.65 -1.51 -10.34
C PRO A 86 -13.44 -1.22 -9.05
N LEU A 87 -13.23 -0.05 -8.48
CA LEU A 87 -13.95 0.38 -7.30
C LEU A 87 -15.45 0.51 -7.60
N THR A 88 -16.26 0.11 -6.65
CA THR A 88 -17.72 0.35 -6.72
C THR A 88 -18.02 1.83 -6.53
N GLU A 89 -19.24 2.26 -6.89
CA GLU A 89 -19.67 3.65 -6.72
C GLU A 89 -19.58 4.09 -5.25
N ASP A 90 -20.01 3.26 -4.30
CA ASP A 90 -19.88 3.54 -2.87
C ASP A 90 -18.42 3.68 -2.42
N GLN A 91 -17.54 2.86 -2.96
CA GLN A 91 -16.09 2.96 -2.70
C GLN A 91 -15.50 4.24 -3.29
N LEU A 92 -15.93 4.65 -4.48
CA LEU A 92 -15.52 5.90 -5.10
C LEU A 92 -15.97 7.12 -4.28
N HIS A 93 -17.20 7.11 -3.75
CA HIS A 93 -17.67 8.15 -2.84
C HIS A 93 -16.85 8.19 -1.54
N ALA A 94 -16.53 7.03 -0.96
CA ALA A 94 -15.67 6.95 0.22
C ALA A 94 -14.27 7.47 -0.05
N LEU A 95 -13.68 7.09 -1.20
CA LEU A 95 -12.37 7.55 -1.63
C LEU A 95 -12.35 9.08 -1.86
N TYR A 96 -13.39 9.63 -2.47
CA TYR A 96 -13.51 11.07 -2.68
C TYR A 96 -13.45 11.84 -1.35
N ARG A 97 -14.28 11.45 -0.38
CA ARG A 97 -14.30 12.09 0.94
C ARG A 97 -12.94 12.01 1.64
N TYR A 98 -12.28 10.86 1.53
CA TYR A 98 -10.94 10.68 2.09
C TYR A 98 -9.90 11.56 1.40
N ASN A 99 -9.90 11.62 0.07
CA ASN A 99 -8.97 12.47 -0.69
C ASN A 99 -9.19 13.97 -0.40
N VAL A 100 -10.44 14.41 -0.21
CA VAL A 100 -10.74 15.79 0.21
C VAL A 100 -10.16 16.08 1.59
N ALA A 101 -10.35 15.17 2.55
CA ALA A 101 -9.79 15.33 3.89
C ALA A 101 -8.26 15.35 3.88
N GLN A 102 -7.62 14.54 3.03
CA GLN A 102 -6.16 14.60 2.83
C GLN A 102 -5.71 15.92 2.23
N ALA A 103 -6.42 16.44 1.23
CA ALA A 103 -6.11 17.72 0.62
C ALA A 103 -6.21 18.88 1.63
N ASP A 104 -7.24 18.87 2.49
CA ASP A 104 -7.39 19.83 3.57
C ASP A 104 -6.26 19.72 4.60
N CYS A 105 -5.84 18.51 4.94
CA CYS A 105 -4.71 18.27 5.84
C CYS A 105 -3.39 18.82 5.25
N LEU A 106 -3.12 18.54 3.97
CA LEU A 106 -1.93 19.04 3.27
C LEU A 106 -1.96 20.57 3.14
N LEU A 107 -3.12 21.15 2.87
CA LEU A 107 -3.30 22.61 2.82
C LEU A 107 -2.99 23.26 4.18
N ALA A 108 -3.49 22.66 5.27
CA ALA A 108 -3.21 23.14 6.63
C ALA A 108 -1.71 23.06 6.98
N ALA A 109 -0.98 22.13 6.37
CA ALA A 109 0.47 22.00 6.50
C ALA A 109 1.26 22.91 5.54
N GLY A 110 0.59 23.71 4.69
CA GLY A 110 1.21 24.64 3.75
C GLY A 110 1.44 24.08 2.34
N PHE A 111 0.85 22.95 2.00
CA PHE A 111 0.97 22.28 0.70
C PHE A 111 -0.39 22.27 -0.02
N PRO A 112 -0.76 23.33 -0.75
CA PRO A 112 -2.04 23.40 -1.45
C PRO A 112 -2.03 22.46 -2.65
N ALA A 113 -2.94 21.48 -2.66
CA ALA A 113 -3.19 20.60 -3.80
C ALA A 113 -3.83 21.36 -4.97
N SER A 114 -3.87 20.73 -6.13
CA SER A 114 -4.68 21.18 -7.26
C SER A 114 -6.16 21.27 -6.87
N SER A 115 -6.95 22.02 -7.64
CA SER A 115 -8.38 22.21 -7.34
C SER A 115 -9.12 20.89 -7.22
N THR A 116 -9.86 20.72 -6.12
CA THR A 116 -10.73 19.57 -5.88
C THR A 116 -11.85 19.52 -6.93
N PRO A 117 -11.99 18.42 -7.69
CA PRO A 117 -13.10 18.28 -8.64
C PRO A 117 -14.43 18.11 -7.90
N PRO A 118 -15.57 18.39 -8.53
CA PRO A 118 -16.86 18.00 -8.00
C PRO A 118 -16.94 16.48 -7.82
N GLU A 119 -17.62 16.01 -6.76
CA GLU A 119 -17.70 14.59 -6.40
C GLU A 119 -18.21 13.73 -7.57
N GLN A 120 -19.25 14.18 -8.26
CA GLN A 120 -19.81 13.43 -9.41
C GLN A 120 -18.79 13.27 -10.54
N VAL A 121 -17.99 14.30 -10.82
CA VAL A 121 -16.93 14.25 -11.84
C VAL A 121 -15.85 13.23 -11.45
N PHE A 122 -15.51 13.17 -10.16
CA PHE A 122 -14.57 12.19 -9.63
C PHE A 122 -15.10 10.76 -9.77
N VAL A 123 -16.35 10.52 -9.40
CA VAL A 123 -17.01 9.20 -9.48
C VAL A 123 -17.14 8.75 -10.94
N ASP A 124 -17.65 9.60 -11.82
CA ASP A 124 -17.79 9.32 -13.25
C ASP A 124 -16.44 9.07 -13.94
N GLY A 125 -15.39 9.70 -13.45
CA GLY A 125 -14.00 9.51 -13.90
C GLY A 125 -13.28 8.31 -13.31
N GLY A 126 -13.94 7.49 -12.47
CA GLY A 126 -13.33 6.32 -11.86
C GLY A 126 -12.27 6.61 -10.80
N GLY A 127 -12.34 7.77 -10.15
CA GLY A 127 -11.48 8.11 -9.02
C GLY A 127 -10.06 8.60 -9.39
N GLN A 128 -9.90 9.27 -10.49
CA GLN A 128 -8.58 9.67 -11.03
C GLN A 128 -7.94 10.91 -10.34
N TRP A 129 -8.57 11.50 -9.36
CA TRP A 129 -8.01 12.61 -8.61
C TRP A 129 -7.55 12.17 -7.22
N ASP A 130 -6.39 12.62 -6.79
CA ASP A 130 -5.88 12.43 -5.43
C ASP A 130 -5.38 13.76 -4.82
N ALA A 131 -5.20 13.75 -3.49
CA ALA A 131 -4.84 14.93 -2.72
C ALA A 131 -3.42 15.47 -3.00
N ARG A 132 -2.55 14.70 -3.65
CA ARG A 132 -1.17 15.10 -3.98
C ARG A 132 -1.04 15.59 -5.42
N MET A 133 -2.08 15.49 -6.20
CA MET A 133 -2.06 15.95 -7.60
C MET A 133 -1.73 17.46 -7.66
N GLY A 134 -0.69 17.80 -8.41
CA GLY A 134 -0.13 19.15 -8.46
C GLY A 134 0.93 19.46 -7.39
N LEU A 135 1.29 18.47 -6.56
CA LEU A 135 2.34 18.57 -5.54
C LEU A 135 3.53 17.65 -5.82
N GLU A 136 3.66 17.14 -7.04
CA GLU A 136 4.66 16.15 -7.44
C GLU A 136 6.10 16.65 -7.22
N ASP A 137 6.32 17.95 -7.40
CA ASP A 137 7.63 18.60 -7.21
C ASP A 137 7.78 19.23 -5.81
N ALA A 138 6.78 19.13 -4.94
CA ALA A 138 6.83 19.70 -3.60
C ALA A 138 7.61 18.78 -2.66
N ASP A 139 8.57 19.37 -1.92
CA ASP A 139 9.31 18.65 -0.88
C ASP A 139 8.47 18.55 0.40
N ILE A 140 7.53 17.61 0.40
CA ILE A 140 6.63 17.37 1.54
C ILE A 140 7.31 16.44 2.54
N PRO A 141 7.50 16.87 3.82
CA PRO A 141 8.09 15.99 4.83
C PRO A 141 7.28 14.69 5.00
N GLN A 142 7.97 13.56 5.12
CA GLN A 142 7.32 12.25 5.31
C GLN A 142 6.40 12.20 6.54
N THR A 143 6.73 12.96 7.58
CA THR A 143 5.87 13.07 8.78
C THR A 143 4.52 13.72 8.47
N VAL A 144 4.49 14.71 7.56
CA VAL A 144 3.25 15.35 7.09
C VAL A 144 2.45 14.37 6.22
N ILE A 145 3.11 13.70 5.27
CA ILE A 145 2.47 12.70 4.40
C ILE A 145 1.78 11.64 5.26
N ARG A 146 2.52 11.02 6.18
CA ARG A 146 1.97 9.98 7.06
C ARG A 146 0.81 10.47 7.93
N ALA A 147 0.92 11.66 8.51
CA ALA A 147 -0.15 12.23 9.31
C ALA A 147 -1.42 12.45 8.49
N CYS A 148 -1.30 12.90 7.23
CA CYS A 148 -2.44 13.11 6.35
C CYS A 148 -2.97 11.83 5.68
N GLU A 149 -2.22 10.74 5.71
CA GLU A 149 -2.68 9.41 5.26
C GLU A 149 -3.45 8.65 6.36
N GLN A 150 -3.19 8.95 7.63
CA GLN A 150 -3.78 8.26 8.79
C GLN A 150 -5.02 8.97 9.35
N LEU A 151 -5.77 9.66 8.51
CA LEU A 151 -6.99 10.35 8.91
C LEU A 151 -8.13 9.36 9.23
N GLU A 152 -9.01 9.76 10.14
CA GLU A 152 -10.25 9.04 10.38
C GLU A 152 -11.06 8.93 9.07
N GLY A 153 -11.67 7.76 8.86
CA GLY A 153 -12.45 7.50 7.65
C GLY A 153 -11.61 7.03 6.44
N ARG A 154 -10.34 6.68 6.66
CA ARG A 154 -9.55 5.98 5.64
C ARG A 154 -10.28 4.71 5.20
N PRO A 155 -10.60 4.56 3.90
CA PRO A 155 -11.27 3.36 3.42
C PRO A 155 -10.40 2.12 3.58
N SER A 156 -10.98 1.01 4.09
CA SER A 156 -10.25 -0.25 4.31
C SER A 156 -9.70 -0.86 3.03
N PHE A 157 -10.35 -0.64 1.89
CA PHE A 157 -9.89 -1.14 0.60
C PHE A 157 -8.57 -0.51 0.11
N LEU A 158 -8.10 0.55 0.75
CA LEU A 158 -6.76 1.11 0.50
C LEU A 158 -5.64 0.29 1.18
N ASP A 159 -6.02 -0.61 2.08
CA ASP A 159 -5.10 -1.46 2.83
C ASP A 159 -5.13 -2.93 2.31
N TRP A 160 -5.75 -3.19 1.18
CA TRP A 160 -5.83 -4.52 0.55
C TRP A 160 -4.54 -4.95 -0.16
#